data_628e7f2758acbf4b60fe6d296a82be5f
#
_entry.id   628e7f2758acbf4b60fe6d296a82be5f
#
_cell.length_a   1.000
_cell.length_b   1.000
_cell.length_c   1.000
_cell.angle_alpha   90.00
_cell.angle_beta   90.00
_cell.angle_gamma   90.00
#
_symmetry.space_group_name_H-M   'P 1'
#
loop_
_entity.id
_entity.type
_entity.pdbx_description
1 polymer ?
#
loop_
_entity_poly.entity_id
_entity_poly.type
_entity_poly.pdbx_seq_one_letter_code
_entity_poly.pdbx_strand_id
1 'polypeptide(L)'
;MSKITQQDYIKYLELINDGHSQRSTAKILGIPRTTIQGYLKRLVEQEESESLELKHMTRGELLGTSKIEKQQPLAKSKPTIFVIADTQCKPSESLEYILWVGRYIADKKPDIVIMIGDWWDVPSLSSYDKGKASAEGRRFKDDLEAGNKGLELLNLELSKDPTYQPRKVFCKGNHEHRIDRYVEDNPELKGTLGTELLPLKEYGWEVYDFLKPVEIEGIFFTHYLANPFTGKPYGGNAMSILKTVGRSFVVGHKQTLDVAIRPTIDGKQQIGIINGACYDFDESYKGFVGNYHFRGATMLYECADGFALPKFISLEHMKEKYYSE
;
A
#
# COMPACT_ATOMS: atom_id res chain seq x y z
N MET A 1 1.01 -49.09 -40.58
CA MET A 1 0.84 -49.29 -39.15
C MET A 1 0.46 -47.94 -38.53
N SER A 2 -0.73 -47.83 -37.99
CA SER A 2 -1.21 -46.58 -37.38
C SER A 2 -0.35 -46.28 -36.15
N LYS A 3 0.19 -45.07 -36.10
CA LYS A 3 0.91 -44.58 -34.91
C LYS A 3 -0.13 -44.32 -33.82
N ILE A 4 0.11 -44.84 -32.62
CA ILE A 4 -0.69 -44.51 -31.42
C ILE A 4 -0.50 -43.03 -31.11
N THR A 5 -1.61 -42.32 -30.88
CA THR A 5 -1.60 -40.94 -30.45
C THR A 5 -1.63 -40.84 -28.92
N GLN A 6 -1.30 -39.69 -28.37
CA GLN A 6 -1.39 -39.44 -26.93
C GLN A 6 -2.84 -39.56 -26.43
N GLN A 7 -3.83 -39.23 -27.23
CA GLN A 7 -5.24 -39.42 -26.91
C GLN A 7 -5.66 -40.91 -26.85
N ASP A 8 -5.12 -41.75 -27.74
CA ASP A 8 -5.36 -43.20 -27.68
C ASP A 8 -4.80 -43.80 -26.38
N TYR A 9 -3.66 -43.27 -25.92
CA TYR A 9 -3.03 -43.71 -24.66
C TYR A 9 -3.84 -43.31 -23.43
N ILE A 10 -4.34 -42.05 -23.36
CA ILE A 10 -5.21 -41.58 -22.27
C ILE A 10 -6.45 -42.48 -22.19
N LYS A 11 -7.10 -42.74 -23.32
CA LYS A 11 -8.29 -43.59 -23.38
C LYS A 11 -8.00 -45.03 -23.00
N TYR A 12 -6.79 -45.52 -23.29
CA TYR A 12 -6.35 -46.84 -22.84
C TYR A 12 -6.23 -46.90 -21.31
N LEU A 13 -5.65 -45.89 -20.69
CA LEU A 13 -5.54 -45.81 -19.20
C LEU A 13 -6.90 -45.70 -18.51
N GLU A 14 -7.81 -44.94 -19.07
CA GLU A 14 -9.19 -44.82 -18.55
C GLU A 14 -9.88 -46.18 -18.54
N LEU A 15 -9.86 -46.92 -19.66
CA LEU A 15 -10.45 -48.25 -19.76
C LEU A 15 -9.80 -49.28 -18.84
N ILE A 16 -8.50 -49.21 -18.61
CA ILE A 16 -7.80 -50.09 -17.64
C ILE A 16 -8.24 -49.76 -16.21
N ASN A 17 -8.36 -48.46 -15.87
CA ASN A 17 -8.84 -48.02 -14.56
C ASN A 17 -10.32 -48.41 -14.31
N ASP A 18 -11.12 -48.46 -15.37
CA ASP A 18 -12.51 -48.96 -15.31
C ASP A 18 -12.61 -50.48 -15.21
N GLY A 19 -11.49 -51.19 -15.04
CA GLY A 19 -11.43 -52.62 -14.81
C GLY A 19 -11.37 -53.52 -16.09
N HIS A 20 -11.20 -52.92 -17.27
CA HIS A 20 -11.07 -53.69 -18.49
C HIS A 20 -9.68 -54.35 -18.60
N SER A 21 -9.62 -55.62 -19.05
CA SER A 21 -8.34 -56.26 -19.31
C SER A 21 -7.65 -55.64 -20.55
N GLN A 22 -6.30 -55.70 -20.56
CA GLN A 22 -5.52 -55.21 -21.74
C GLN A 22 -6.02 -55.73 -23.08
N ARG A 23 -6.54 -56.98 -23.11
CA ARG A 23 -7.07 -57.63 -24.31
C ARG A 23 -8.42 -57.04 -24.74
N SER A 24 -9.27 -56.75 -23.76
CA SER A 24 -10.56 -56.09 -23.95
C SER A 24 -10.34 -54.67 -24.44
N THR A 25 -9.46 -53.91 -23.79
CA THR A 25 -9.13 -52.52 -24.13
C THR A 25 -8.57 -52.37 -25.52
N ALA A 26 -7.65 -53.27 -25.92
CA ALA A 26 -7.09 -53.29 -27.28
C ALA A 26 -8.18 -53.52 -28.35
N LYS A 27 -9.18 -54.36 -28.02
CA LYS A 27 -10.32 -54.62 -28.91
C LYS A 27 -11.27 -53.42 -28.99
N ILE A 28 -11.53 -52.74 -27.89
CA ILE A 28 -12.37 -51.52 -27.83
C ILE A 28 -11.74 -50.39 -28.64
N LEU A 29 -10.42 -50.21 -28.51
CA LEU A 29 -9.71 -49.14 -29.23
C LEU A 29 -9.39 -49.48 -30.68
N GLY A 30 -9.57 -50.74 -31.12
CA GLY A 30 -9.22 -51.18 -32.47
C GLY A 30 -7.69 -51.18 -32.74
N ILE A 31 -6.87 -51.19 -31.67
CA ILE A 31 -5.42 -51.11 -31.74
C ILE A 31 -4.83 -52.49 -31.37
N PRO A 32 -3.94 -53.07 -32.16
CA PRO A 32 -3.33 -54.35 -31.80
C PRO A 32 -2.60 -54.28 -30.43
N ARG A 33 -2.81 -55.28 -29.60
CA ARG A 33 -2.18 -55.35 -28.25
C ARG A 33 -0.65 -55.19 -28.31
N THR A 34 0.00 -55.77 -29.28
CA THR A 34 1.44 -55.67 -29.52
C THR A 34 1.89 -54.22 -29.78
N THR A 35 1.05 -53.44 -30.44
CA THR A 35 1.32 -52.02 -30.72
C THR A 35 1.22 -51.18 -29.45
N ILE A 36 0.22 -51.46 -28.57
CA ILE A 36 0.08 -50.81 -27.28
C ILE A 36 1.27 -51.18 -26.36
N GLN A 37 1.63 -52.45 -26.32
CA GLN A 37 2.77 -52.92 -25.51
C GLN A 37 4.10 -52.31 -25.98
N GLY A 38 4.32 -52.19 -27.28
CA GLY A 38 5.50 -51.52 -27.82
C GLY A 38 5.53 -50.01 -27.55
N TYR A 39 4.38 -49.36 -27.42
CA TYR A 39 4.28 -47.96 -27.01
C TYR A 39 4.58 -47.78 -25.53
N LEU A 40 3.98 -48.59 -24.69
CA LEU A 40 4.23 -48.60 -23.22
C LEU A 40 5.70 -48.87 -22.91
N LYS A 41 6.33 -49.85 -23.58
CA LYS A 41 7.75 -50.13 -23.38
C LYS A 41 8.63 -48.93 -23.69
N ARG A 42 8.33 -48.20 -24.76
CA ARG A 42 9.09 -46.99 -25.13
C ARG A 42 8.90 -45.85 -24.17
N LEU A 43 7.70 -45.68 -23.59
CA LEU A 43 7.46 -44.70 -22.55
C LEU A 43 8.26 -44.99 -21.26
N VAL A 44 8.29 -46.25 -20.83
CA VAL A 44 9.09 -46.68 -19.68
C VAL A 44 10.59 -46.47 -19.96
N GLU A 45 11.08 -46.85 -21.12
CA GLU A 45 12.47 -46.60 -21.53
C GLU A 45 12.81 -45.11 -21.58
N GLN A 46 11.87 -44.27 -22.01
CA GLN A 46 12.02 -42.81 -22.01
C GLN A 46 12.03 -42.23 -20.57
N GLU A 47 11.11 -42.66 -19.70
CA GLU A 47 11.09 -42.26 -18.30
C GLU A 47 12.35 -42.74 -17.56
N GLU A 48 12.84 -43.95 -17.82
CA GLU A 48 14.08 -44.46 -17.24
C GLU A 48 15.30 -43.67 -17.78
N SER A 49 15.33 -43.28 -19.05
CA SER A 49 16.38 -42.45 -19.62
C SER A 49 16.38 -41.05 -19.01
N GLU A 50 15.21 -40.40 -18.90
CA GLU A 50 15.06 -39.10 -18.27
C GLU A 50 15.42 -39.16 -16.79
N SER A 51 15.04 -40.25 -16.09
CA SER A 51 15.42 -40.48 -14.69
C SER A 51 16.91 -40.72 -14.49
N LEU A 52 17.58 -41.39 -15.44
CA LEU A 52 19.03 -41.58 -15.44
C LEU A 52 19.78 -40.29 -15.75
N GLU A 53 19.30 -39.49 -16.69
CA GLU A 53 19.85 -38.15 -16.97
C GLU A 53 19.72 -37.23 -15.72
N LEU A 54 18.57 -37.22 -15.07
CA LEU A 54 18.35 -36.48 -13.82
C LEU A 54 19.28 -36.96 -12.68
N LYS A 55 19.55 -38.28 -12.57
CA LYS A 55 20.48 -38.83 -11.54
C LYS A 55 21.94 -38.47 -11.80
N HIS A 56 22.32 -38.21 -13.06
CA HIS A 56 23.69 -37.82 -13.40
C HIS A 56 23.88 -36.31 -13.48
N MET A 57 22.80 -35.52 -13.42
CA MET A 57 22.90 -34.07 -13.33
C MET A 57 23.42 -33.62 -11.99
N THR A 58 24.38 -32.71 -12.01
CA THR A 58 24.82 -32.03 -10.78
C THR A 58 23.70 -31.16 -10.23
N ARG A 59 23.76 -30.86 -8.94
CA ARG A 59 22.78 -29.95 -8.30
C ARG A 59 22.69 -28.61 -9.01
N GLY A 60 23.75 -28.14 -9.65
CA GLY A 60 23.80 -26.90 -10.42
C GLY A 60 23.03 -27.01 -11.74
N GLU A 61 23.12 -28.15 -12.43
CA GLU A 61 22.41 -28.41 -13.68
C GLU A 61 20.91 -28.62 -13.46
N LEU A 62 20.53 -29.33 -12.39
CA LEU A 62 19.14 -29.50 -11.94
C LEU A 62 18.44 -28.16 -11.58
N LEU A 63 19.20 -27.20 -11.08
CA LEU A 63 18.70 -25.88 -10.70
C LEU A 63 18.89 -24.83 -11.83
N GLY A 64 19.33 -25.25 -13.02
CA GLY A 64 19.62 -24.34 -14.13
C GLY A 64 20.83 -23.42 -13.87
N THR A 65 21.68 -23.77 -12.88
CA THR A 65 22.82 -22.95 -12.45
C THR A 65 24.15 -23.37 -13.08
N SER A 66 24.14 -23.97 -14.26
CA SER A 66 25.34 -24.43 -14.99
C SER A 66 26.16 -23.32 -15.66
N LYS A 67 26.17 -22.17 -15.13
CA LYS A 67 27.20 -21.13 -15.09
C LYS A 67 26.79 -20.18 -13.97
N ILE A 68 27.63 -19.99 -12.97
CA ILE A 68 27.58 -18.80 -12.15
C ILE A 68 28.01 -17.64 -13.10
N GLU A 69 27.10 -17.21 -13.97
CA GLU A 69 27.07 -15.82 -14.35
C GLU A 69 26.93 -15.10 -13.03
N LYS A 70 27.89 -14.20 -12.75
CA LYS A 70 27.84 -13.33 -11.56
C LYS A 70 26.37 -12.96 -11.37
N GLN A 71 25.74 -13.46 -10.30
CA GLN A 71 24.36 -13.15 -9.99
C GLN A 71 24.23 -11.65 -10.17
N GLN A 72 23.46 -11.22 -11.17
CA GLN A 72 22.98 -9.85 -11.18
C GLN A 72 22.40 -9.66 -9.77
N PRO A 73 22.77 -8.56 -9.07
CA PRO A 73 22.22 -8.33 -7.74
C PRO A 73 20.73 -8.56 -7.84
N LEU A 74 20.19 -9.44 -6.99
CA LEU A 74 18.75 -9.72 -6.91
C LEU A 74 18.03 -8.39 -7.09
N ALA A 75 17.19 -8.29 -8.12
CA ALA A 75 16.48 -7.05 -8.41
C ALA A 75 15.91 -6.56 -7.09
N LYS A 76 16.31 -5.35 -6.68
CA LYS A 76 15.92 -4.77 -5.39
C LYS A 76 14.41 -4.95 -5.27
N SER A 77 13.94 -5.63 -4.24
CA SER A 77 12.51 -5.87 -4.05
C SER A 77 11.80 -4.53 -4.11
N LYS A 78 10.78 -4.42 -4.94
CA LYS A 78 9.97 -3.21 -5.05
C LYS A 78 9.38 -2.90 -3.68
N PRO A 79 9.57 -1.71 -3.11
CA PRO A 79 9.13 -1.42 -1.76
C PRO A 79 7.60 -1.41 -1.65
N THR A 80 7.13 -1.73 -0.45
CA THR A 80 5.75 -1.55 -0.03
C THR A 80 5.62 -0.27 0.78
N ILE A 81 4.58 0.53 0.53
CA ILE A 81 4.37 1.82 1.19
C ILE A 81 2.99 1.86 1.83
N PHE A 82 2.92 2.16 3.12
CA PHE A 82 1.66 2.40 3.81
C PHE A 82 1.43 3.89 3.97
N VAL A 83 0.27 4.38 3.50
CA VAL A 83 -0.05 5.81 3.46
C VAL A 83 -1.21 6.12 4.38
N ILE A 84 -0.98 7.05 5.31
CA ILE A 84 -1.95 7.60 6.25
C ILE A 84 -2.20 9.06 5.86
N ALA A 85 -3.46 9.49 5.83
CA ALA A 85 -3.86 10.85 5.52
C ALA A 85 -4.92 11.36 6.48
N ASP A 86 -4.90 12.65 6.76
CA ASP A 86 -6.00 13.34 7.45
C ASP A 86 -6.44 12.60 8.72
N THR A 87 -5.51 12.35 9.65
CA THR A 87 -5.75 11.64 10.91
C THR A 87 -6.51 12.51 11.92
N GLN A 88 -6.28 13.82 11.86
CA GLN A 88 -7.01 14.86 12.59
C GLN A 88 -7.16 14.58 14.09
N CYS A 89 -6.06 14.21 14.75
CA CYS A 89 -6.05 14.06 16.20
C CYS A 89 -6.44 15.38 16.86
N LYS A 90 -7.49 15.34 17.67
CA LYS A 90 -8.00 16.53 18.39
C LYS A 90 -8.48 16.18 19.78
N PRO A 91 -8.55 17.18 20.69
CA PRO A 91 -9.10 16.98 22.01
C PRO A 91 -10.54 16.45 21.96
N SER A 92 -10.95 15.73 22.97
CA SER A 92 -12.30 15.14 23.13
C SER A 92 -12.66 13.97 22.22
N GLU A 93 -11.87 13.63 21.24
CA GLU A 93 -12.10 12.46 20.39
C GLU A 93 -11.23 11.27 20.83
N SER A 94 -11.78 10.06 20.66
CA SER A 94 -11.02 8.84 20.91
C SER A 94 -9.89 8.71 19.88
N LEU A 95 -8.70 8.33 20.35
CA LEU A 95 -7.53 8.03 19.51
C LEU A 95 -7.32 6.52 19.32
N GLU A 96 -8.31 5.70 19.67
CA GLU A 96 -8.19 4.25 19.63
C GLU A 96 -7.94 3.71 18.22
N TYR A 97 -8.50 4.37 17.20
CA TYR A 97 -8.25 4.02 15.80
C TYR A 97 -6.76 4.04 15.42
N ILE A 98 -5.94 4.84 16.10
CA ILE A 98 -4.49 4.88 15.86
C ILE A 98 -3.81 3.58 16.29
N LEU A 99 -4.31 2.94 17.37
CA LEU A 99 -3.82 1.63 17.80
C LEU A 99 -4.10 0.58 16.72
N TRP A 100 -5.31 0.58 16.14
CA TRP A 100 -5.65 -0.37 15.07
C TRP A 100 -4.75 -0.17 13.84
N VAL A 101 -4.50 1.08 13.47
CA VAL A 101 -3.59 1.44 12.37
C VAL A 101 -2.16 0.98 12.69
N GLY A 102 -1.66 1.26 13.89
CA GLY A 102 -0.33 0.86 14.33
C GLY A 102 -0.14 -0.66 14.30
N ARG A 103 -1.12 -1.41 14.82
CA ARG A 103 -1.13 -2.90 14.80
C ARG A 103 -1.19 -3.44 13.38
N TYR A 104 -1.99 -2.81 12.50
CA TYR A 104 -2.01 -3.17 11.07
C TYR A 104 -0.63 -3.00 10.43
N ILE A 105 0.04 -1.87 10.69
CA ILE A 105 1.39 -1.62 10.17
C ILE A 105 2.38 -2.65 10.72
N ALA A 106 2.34 -2.92 12.02
CA ALA A 106 3.21 -3.90 12.67
C ALA A 106 3.01 -5.34 12.14
N ASP A 107 1.76 -5.72 11.80
CA ASP A 107 1.42 -7.01 11.19
C ASP A 107 1.89 -7.09 9.72
N LYS A 108 1.70 -6.03 8.93
CA LYS A 108 1.98 -6.03 7.48
C LYS A 108 3.41 -5.64 7.13
N LYS A 109 4.11 -4.96 8.05
CA LYS A 109 5.52 -4.58 7.93
C LYS A 109 5.87 -3.92 6.59
N PRO A 110 5.17 -2.83 6.18
CA PRO A 110 5.56 -2.10 4.98
C PRO A 110 6.99 -1.55 5.13
N ASP A 111 7.72 -1.46 4.02
CA ASP A 111 9.06 -0.89 4.00
C ASP A 111 9.07 0.59 4.37
N ILE A 112 8.01 1.30 4.00
CA ILE A 112 7.88 2.74 4.21
C ILE A 112 6.48 3.05 4.78
N VAL A 113 6.44 3.92 5.80
CA VAL A 113 5.20 4.50 6.35
C VAL A 113 5.20 5.99 6.07
N ILE A 114 4.17 6.48 5.38
CA ILE A 114 4.04 7.90 5.02
C ILE A 114 2.78 8.47 5.65
N MET A 115 2.91 9.57 6.40
CA MET A 115 1.83 10.43 6.81
C MET A 115 1.79 11.66 5.90
N ILE A 116 0.70 11.86 5.18
CA ILE A 116 0.57 12.94 4.20
C ILE A 116 -0.20 14.16 4.75
N GLY A 117 0.01 14.47 6.04
CA GLY A 117 -0.45 15.70 6.70
C GLY A 117 -1.81 15.62 7.37
N ASP A 118 -2.13 16.72 8.04
CA ASP A 118 -3.30 16.87 8.88
C ASP A 118 -3.39 15.77 9.96
N TRP A 119 -2.24 15.52 10.62
CA TRP A 119 -2.17 14.65 11.78
C TRP A 119 -2.75 15.33 13.02
N TRP A 120 -2.27 16.55 13.33
CA TRP A 120 -2.87 17.44 14.34
C TRP A 120 -4.01 18.22 13.71
N ASP A 121 -5.21 18.17 14.27
CA ASP A 121 -6.33 18.98 13.75
C ASP A 121 -6.14 20.48 14.01
N VAL A 122 -5.56 20.85 15.16
CA VAL A 122 -5.28 22.24 15.59
C VAL A 122 -6.49 23.16 15.42
N PRO A 123 -7.67 22.81 15.97
CA PRO A 123 -8.88 23.61 15.81
C PRO A 123 -8.80 24.97 16.51
N SER A 124 -7.94 25.14 17.55
CA SER A 124 -7.75 26.40 18.24
C SER A 124 -7.17 27.52 17.36
N LEU A 125 -6.40 27.15 16.33
CA LEU A 125 -5.80 28.10 15.39
C LEU A 125 -6.57 28.20 14.06
N SER A 126 -7.80 27.67 14.01
CA SER A 126 -8.66 27.75 12.82
C SER A 126 -9.10 29.19 12.55
N SER A 127 -8.66 29.78 11.45
CA SER A 127 -9.11 31.11 11.02
C SER A 127 -10.61 31.16 10.65
N TYR A 128 -11.18 30.02 10.26
CA TYR A 128 -12.60 29.89 9.91
C TYR A 128 -13.53 30.00 11.11
N ASP A 129 -13.06 29.66 12.31
CA ASP A 129 -13.84 29.65 13.54
C ASP A 129 -13.57 30.87 14.43
N LYS A 130 -12.65 31.73 14.03
CA LYS A 130 -12.30 32.95 14.80
C LYS A 130 -13.53 33.82 15.04
N GLY A 131 -13.83 34.06 16.32
CA GLY A 131 -15.00 34.85 16.75
C GLY A 131 -16.33 34.09 16.76
N LYS A 132 -16.35 32.79 16.49
CA LYS A 132 -17.55 31.95 16.62
C LYS A 132 -17.64 31.26 17.97
N ALA A 133 -18.86 30.99 18.44
CA ALA A 133 -19.09 30.21 19.65
C ALA A 133 -18.43 28.84 19.64
N SER A 134 -18.31 28.25 18.46
CA SER A 134 -17.61 26.93 18.28
C SER A 134 -16.11 26.98 18.64
N ALA A 135 -15.50 28.15 18.70
CA ALA A 135 -14.09 28.31 19.08
C ALA A 135 -13.91 28.51 20.60
N GLU A 136 -15.02 28.70 21.35
CA GLU A 136 -14.95 28.93 22.78
C GLU A 136 -14.34 27.73 23.54
N GLY A 137 -13.44 28.02 24.46
CA GLY A 137 -12.77 26.98 25.26
C GLY A 137 -11.64 26.20 24.55
N ARG A 138 -11.45 26.33 23.23
CA ARG A 138 -10.33 25.68 22.57
C ARG A 138 -8.99 26.23 23.01
N ARG A 139 -8.02 25.36 23.25
CA ARG A 139 -6.66 25.70 23.66
C ARG A 139 -5.65 24.97 22.79
N PHE A 140 -4.65 25.69 22.32
CA PHE A 140 -3.57 25.14 21.51
C PHE A 140 -2.78 24.04 22.23
N LYS A 141 -2.60 24.17 23.54
CA LYS A 141 -1.98 23.13 24.36
C LYS A 141 -2.70 21.79 24.23
N ASP A 142 -4.04 21.81 24.33
CA ASP A 142 -4.85 20.59 24.25
C ASP A 142 -4.77 19.97 22.83
N ASP A 143 -4.73 20.80 21.79
CA ASP A 143 -4.54 20.36 20.40
C ASP A 143 -3.19 19.63 20.22
N LEU A 144 -2.11 20.20 20.77
CA LEU A 144 -0.79 19.58 20.75
C LEU A 144 -0.76 18.26 21.50
N GLU A 145 -1.32 18.23 22.71
CA GLU A 145 -1.37 17.04 23.55
C GLU A 145 -2.12 15.89 22.84
N ALA A 146 -3.24 16.18 22.19
CA ALA A 146 -3.99 15.18 21.44
C ALA A 146 -3.17 14.58 20.27
N GLY A 147 -2.57 15.42 19.45
CA GLY A 147 -1.75 14.94 18.33
C GLY A 147 -0.48 14.23 18.77
N ASN A 148 0.19 14.73 19.81
CA ASN A 148 1.38 14.09 20.39
C ASN A 148 1.04 12.73 20.98
N LYS A 149 -0.12 12.62 21.67
CA LYS A 149 -0.60 11.34 22.20
C LYS A 149 -0.88 10.33 21.08
N GLY A 150 -1.51 10.79 19.99
CA GLY A 150 -1.71 9.95 18.81
C GLY A 150 -0.38 9.44 18.23
N LEU A 151 0.62 10.31 18.12
CA LEU A 151 1.94 9.93 17.60
C LEU A 151 2.66 8.95 18.54
N GLU A 152 2.54 9.15 19.86
CA GLU A 152 3.04 8.20 20.86
C GLU A 152 2.40 6.82 20.71
N LEU A 153 1.07 6.75 20.58
CA LEU A 153 0.34 5.49 20.42
C LEU A 153 0.77 4.73 19.15
N LEU A 154 0.89 5.44 18.03
CA LEU A 154 1.36 4.83 16.78
C LEU A 154 2.77 4.25 16.94
N ASN A 155 3.71 5.05 17.47
CA ASN A 155 5.10 4.61 17.61
C ASN A 155 5.26 3.51 18.68
N LEU A 156 4.40 3.49 19.71
CA LEU A 156 4.35 2.40 20.68
C LEU A 156 4.05 1.06 20.00
N GLU A 157 3.03 1.02 19.14
CA GLU A 157 2.70 -0.21 18.40
C GLU A 157 3.83 -0.63 17.46
N LEU A 158 4.46 0.31 16.75
CA LEU A 158 5.59 0.02 15.86
C LEU A 158 6.84 -0.47 16.60
N SER A 159 7.05 -0.03 17.83
CA SER A 159 8.22 -0.38 18.64
C SER A 159 8.13 -1.76 19.32
N LYS A 160 6.95 -2.41 19.31
CA LYS A 160 6.78 -3.76 19.88
C LYS A 160 7.67 -4.81 19.21
N ASP A 161 7.98 -4.63 17.93
CA ASP A 161 8.97 -5.44 17.22
C ASP A 161 10.22 -4.59 16.92
N PRO A 162 11.30 -4.70 17.72
CA PRO A 162 12.50 -3.92 17.53
C PRO A 162 13.26 -4.23 16.22
N THR A 163 12.92 -5.36 15.57
CA THR A 163 13.51 -5.74 14.28
C THR A 163 12.83 -5.05 13.10
N TYR A 164 11.63 -4.49 13.29
CA TYR A 164 10.91 -3.76 12.30
C TYR A 164 11.20 -2.26 12.37
N GLN A 165 11.97 -1.76 11.41
CA GLN A 165 12.41 -0.37 11.34
C GLN A 165 12.05 0.22 9.97
N PRO A 166 10.78 0.58 9.72
CA PRO A 166 10.38 1.17 8.45
C PRO A 166 10.97 2.57 8.28
N ARG A 167 11.20 2.98 7.04
CA ARG A 167 11.39 4.38 6.74
C ARG A 167 10.10 5.14 7.06
N LYS A 168 10.18 6.20 7.87
CA LYS A 168 9.02 6.99 8.29
C LYS A 168 9.09 8.39 7.67
N VAL A 169 8.08 8.78 6.93
CA VAL A 169 8.01 10.06 6.20
C VAL A 169 6.75 10.82 6.62
N PHE A 170 6.92 12.09 6.94
CA PHE A 170 5.83 13.00 7.29
C PHE A 170 5.82 14.22 6.37
N CYS A 171 4.75 14.42 5.62
CA CYS A 171 4.50 15.63 4.86
C CYS A 171 3.54 16.52 5.66
N LYS A 172 3.93 17.73 6.03
CA LYS A 172 3.04 18.66 6.74
C LYS A 172 1.78 18.95 5.93
N GLY A 173 0.63 18.95 6.59
CA GLY A 173 -0.65 19.36 6.03
C GLY A 173 -0.95 20.84 6.29
N ASN A 174 -2.13 21.27 5.86
CA ASN A 174 -2.54 22.66 6.10
C ASN A 174 -2.93 22.91 7.56
N HIS A 175 -3.23 21.88 8.34
CA HIS A 175 -3.50 22.01 9.75
C HIS A 175 -2.21 22.24 10.55
N GLU A 176 -1.14 21.49 10.32
CA GLU A 176 0.17 21.81 10.88
C GLU A 176 0.63 23.20 10.44
N HIS A 177 0.41 23.57 9.18
CA HIS A 177 0.77 24.89 8.68
C HIS A 177 -0.02 26.06 9.33
N ARG A 178 -1.15 25.78 10.01
CA ARG A 178 -1.81 26.81 10.85
C ARG A 178 -0.89 27.32 11.95
N ILE A 179 -0.04 26.46 12.50
CA ILE A 179 0.94 26.81 13.53
C ILE A 179 1.96 27.79 12.95
N ASP A 180 2.56 27.44 11.79
CA ASP A 180 3.55 28.30 11.12
C ASP A 180 2.97 29.67 10.76
N ARG A 181 1.74 29.69 10.22
CA ARG A 181 1.05 30.96 9.92
C ARG A 181 0.73 31.79 11.14
N TYR A 182 0.35 31.14 12.25
CA TYR A 182 0.08 31.85 13.48
C TYR A 182 1.33 32.53 14.04
N VAL A 183 2.49 31.87 13.94
CA VAL A 183 3.80 32.45 14.31
C VAL A 183 4.20 33.57 13.35
N GLU A 184 3.90 33.46 12.04
CA GLU A 184 4.17 34.54 11.08
C GLU A 184 3.34 35.79 11.42
N ASP A 185 2.09 35.62 11.83
CA ASP A 185 1.21 36.72 12.27
C ASP A 185 1.57 37.25 13.68
N ASN A 186 2.32 36.48 14.50
CA ASN A 186 2.72 36.83 15.87
C ASN A 186 4.19 36.47 16.09
N PRO A 187 5.12 37.24 15.49
CA PRO A 187 6.54 36.88 15.43
C PRO A 187 7.26 36.83 16.80
N GLU A 188 6.68 37.44 17.83
CA GLU A 188 7.18 37.35 19.20
C GLU A 188 7.08 35.96 19.82
N LEU A 189 6.28 35.07 19.20
CA LEU A 189 6.13 33.67 19.62
C LEU A 189 7.15 32.72 19.01
N LYS A 190 7.98 33.21 18.08
CA LYS A 190 8.99 32.40 17.41
C LYS A 190 9.96 31.78 18.44
N GLY A 191 10.14 30.46 18.35
CA GLY A 191 10.97 29.69 19.28
C GLY A 191 10.22 29.18 20.53
N THR A 192 8.99 29.67 20.78
CA THR A 192 8.09 29.10 21.81
C THR A 192 6.90 28.37 21.17
N LEU A 193 6.61 28.67 19.91
CA LEU A 193 5.59 28.06 19.08
C LEU A 193 6.18 27.82 17.69
N GLY A 194 5.89 26.66 17.10
CA GLY A 194 6.36 26.29 15.76
C GLY A 194 6.18 24.81 15.49
N THR A 195 6.10 24.46 14.21
CA THR A 195 6.02 23.05 13.80
C THR A 195 7.32 22.27 14.03
N GLU A 196 8.43 22.95 14.21
CA GLU A 196 9.71 22.36 14.62
C GLU A 196 9.71 21.77 16.04
N LEU A 197 8.74 22.18 16.87
CA LEU A 197 8.56 21.67 18.24
C LEU A 197 7.67 20.41 18.29
N LEU A 198 7.10 19.99 17.17
CA LEU A 198 6.38 18.72 17.09
C LEU A 198 7.36 17.54 17.19
N PRO A 199 7.07 16.49 18.00
CA PRO A 199 8.04 15.45 18.37
C PRO A 199 8.32 14.44 17.22
N LEU A 200 8.09 14.81 15.98
CA LEU A 200 8.26 13.95 14.80
C LEU A 200 9.68 13.39 14.67
N LYS A 201 10.69 14.25 14.84
CA LYS A 201 12.09 13.85 14.74
C LYS A 201 12.54 12.91 15.85
N GLU A 202 11.98 13.06 17.05
CA GLU A 202 12.24 12.21 18.22
C GLU A 202 11.84 10.75 17.93
N TYR A 203 10.75 10.57 17.18
CA TYR A 203 10.28 9.27 16.72
C TYR A 203 10.88 8.82 15.38
N GLY A 204 11.89 9.54 14.85
CA GLY A 204 12.61 9.17 13.62
C GLY A 204 11.83 9.42 12.32
N TRP A 205 10.91 10.40 12.30
CA TRP A 205 10.21 10.81 11.09
C TRP A 205 11.04 11.80 10.28
N GLU A 206 11.17 11.54 8.96
CA GLU A 206 11.66 12.50 7.97
C GLU A 206 10.56 13.51 7.69
N VAL A 207 10.77 14.79 7.98
CA VAL A 207 9.72 15.82 7.87
C VAL A 207 9.91 16.66 6.61
N TYR A 208 8.86 16.76 5.81
CA TYR A 208 8.78 17.62 4.62
C TYR A 208 7.80 18.76 4.88
N ASP A 209 8.21 19.97 4.52
CA ASP A 209 7.41 21.17 4.72
C ASP A 209 6.12 21.15 3.91
N PHE A 210 5.14 21.93 4.36
CA PHE A 210 3.87 22.08 3.67
C PHE A 210 4.06 22.45 2.20
N LEU A 211 3.34 21.77 1.30
CA LEU A 211 3.41 21.89 -0.16
C LEU A 211 4.75 21.47 -0.79
N LYS A 212 5.67 20.91 -0.03
CA LYS A 212 6.91 20.34 -0.55
C LYS A 212 6.74 18.83 -0.75
N PRO A 213 6.49 18.35 -1.96
CA PRO A 213 6.28 16.93 -2.21
C PRO A 213 7.56 16.13 -2.02
N VAL A 214 7.43 14.90 -1.53
CA VAL A 214 8.49 13.89 -1.56
C VAL A 214 8.23 12.92 -2.69
N GLU A 215 9.25 12.60 -3.46
CA GLU A 215 9.19 11.59 -4.52
C GLU A 215 9.78 10.28 -4.01
N ILE A 216 9.02 9.18 -4.12
CA ILE A 216 9.45 7.82 -3.80
C ILE A 216 9.00 6.90 -4.94
N GLU A 217 9.95 6.19 -5.54
CA GLU A 217 9.71 5.27 -6.67
C GLU A 217 8.92 5.93 -7.84
N GLY A 218 9.15 7.24 -8.07
CA GLY A 218 8.47 8.00 -9.13
C GLY A 218 7.04 8.44 -8.81
N ILE A 219 6.58 8.25 -7.57
CA ILE A 219 5.28 8.71 -7.08
C ILE A 219 5.50 9.87 -6.12
N PHE A 220 4.75 10.95 -6.28
CA PHE A 220 4.80 12.13 -5.42
C PHE A 220 3.79 12.03 -4.28
N PHE A 221 4.29 12.24 -3.05
CA PHE A 221 3.46 12.25 -1.84
C PHE A 221 3.50 13.66 -1.24
N THR A 222 2.33 14.20 -0.95
CA THR A 222 2.16 15.50 -0.29
C THR A 222 0.73 15.61 0.23
N HIS A 223 0.46 16.57 1.12
CA HIS A 223 -0.90 16.76 1.62
C HIS A 223 -1.87 17.12 0.48
N TYR A 224 -1.52 18.09 -0.35
CA TYR A 224 -2.18 18.34 -1.65
C TYR A 224 -1.21 18.93 -2.66
N LEU A 225 -1.53 18.76 -3.93
CA LEU A 225 -0.82 19.42 -5.03
C LEU A 225 -1.39 20.82 -5.23
N ALA A 226 -0.55 21.84 -5.11
CA ALA A 226 -0.94 23.22 -5.28
C ALA A 226 -0.87 23.65 -6.76
N ASN A 227 -1.89 24.36 -7.22
CA ASN A 227 -1.85 25.04 -8.50
C ASN A 227 -0.81 26.18 -8.42
N PRO A 228 0.23 26.21 -9.27
CA PRO A 228 1.31 27.18 -9.19
C PRO A 228 0.86 28.63 -9.39
N PHE A 229 -0.30 28.86 -10.02
CA PHE A 229 -0.83 30.20 -10.24
C PHE A 229 -1.64 30.74 -9.05
N THR A 230 -2.24 29.86 -8.25
CA THR A 230 -3.17 30.27 -7.18
C THR A 230 -2.74 29.86 -5.79
N GLY A 231 -1.76 28.95 -5.67
CA GLY A 231 -1.35 28.33 -4.41
C GLY A 231 -2.41 27.41 -3.78
N LYS A 232 -3.60 27.31 -4.39
CA LYS A 232 -4.72 26.50 -3.89
C LYS A 232 -4.63 25.05 -4.38
N PRO A 233 -5.28 24.09 -3.68
CA PRO A 233 -5.36 22.72 -4.16
C PRO A 233 -5.96 22.64 -5.57
N TYR A 234 -5.45 21.73 -6.38
CA TYR A 234 -6.10 21.41 -7.65
C TYR A 234 -7.53 20.90 -7.41
N GLY A 235 -8.48 21.48 -8.16
CA GLY A 235 -9.87 21.03 -8.16
C GLY A 235 -10.08 19.72 -8.92
N GLY A 236 -11.30 19.19 -8.88
CA GLY A 236 -11.70 18.01 -9.62
C GLY A 236 -11.29 16.68 -8.95
N ASN A 237 -11.41 15.61 -9.70
CA ASN A 237 -11.12 14.24 -9.27
C ASN A 237 -9.67 13.82 -9.56
N ALA A 238 -9.27 12.63 -9.12
CA ALA A 238 -7.92 12.11 -9.31
C ALA A 238 -7.49 12.08 -10.78
N MET A 239 -8.39 11.73 -11.70
CA MET A 239 -8.10 11.71 -13.13
C MET A 239 -7.84 13.13 -13.69
N SER A 240 -8.62 14.13 -13.26
CA SER A 240 -8.42 15.53 -13.68
C SER A 240 -7.08 16.06 -13.21
N ILE A 241 -6.73 15.81 -11.95
CA ILE A 241 -5.44 16.19 -11.36
C ILE A 241 -4.30 15.47 -12.08
N LEU A 242 -4.41 14.15 -12.28
CA LEU A 242 -3.39 13.32 -12.93
C LEU A 242 -3.08 13.80 -14.35
N LYS A 243 -4.11 14.17 -15.11
CA LYS A 243 -3.95 14.76 -16.46
C LYS A 243 -3.23 16.10 -16.43
N THR A 244 -3.55 16.95 -15.44
CA THR A 244 -3.00 18.30 -15.33
C THR A 244 -1.55 18.29 -14.85
N VAL A 245 -1.25 17.49 -13.84
CA VAL A 245 0.08 17.39 -13.22
C VAL A 245 1.04 16.55 -14.08
N GLY A 246 0.53 15.52 -14.78
CA GLY A 246 1.33 14.64 -15.63
C GLY A 246 2.30 13.74 -14.87
N ARG A 247 2.10 13.58 -13.56
CA ARG A 247 2.93 12.76 -12.65
C ARG A 247 2.05 11.97 -11.71
N SER A 248 2.51 10.78 -11.34
CA SER A 248 1.84 9.96 -10.34
C SER A 248 1.90 10.61 -8.95
N PHE A 249 0.82 10.51 -8.19
CA PHE A 249 0.73 11.13 -6.88
C PHE A 249 -0.18 10.37 -5.92
N VAL A 250 0.06 10.60 -4.63
CA VAL A 250 -0.86 10.27 -3.53
C VAL A 250 -1.02 11.53 -2.66
N VAL A 251 -2.26 11.97 -2.49
CA VAL A 251 -2.61 13.18 -1.72
C VAL A 251 -3.77 12.91 -0.75
N GLY A 252 -3.84 13.71 0.31
CA GLY A 252 -4.94 13.76 1.28
C GLY A 252 -5.89 14.95 1.05
N HIS A 253 -6.18 15.71 2.12
CA HIS A 253 -6.90 16.98 2.16
C HIS A 253 -8.39 16.92 1.81
N LYS A 254 -8.76 16.27 0.72
CA LYS A 254 -10.17 16.15 0.29
C LYS A 254 -10.97 15.16 1.11
N GLN A 255 -10.28 14.28 1.83
CA GLN A 255 -10.86 13.25 2.71
C GLN A 255 -11.84 12.31 2.00
N THR A 256 -11.82 12.27 0.67
CA THR A 256 -12.59 11.33 -0.16
C THR A 256 -11.63 10.37 -0.83
N LEU A 257 -12.02 9.11 -0.98
CA LEU A 257 -11.23 8.16 -1.75
C LEU A 257 -11.55 8.31 -3.24
N ASP A 258 -10.53 8.58 -4.04
CA ASP A 258 -10.66 8.64 -5.49
C ASP A 258 -9.35 8.17 -6.14
N VAL A 259 -9.45 7.36 -7.19
CA VAL A 259 -8.31 6.71 -7.84
C VAL A 259 -8.41 6.84 -9.35
N ALA A 260 -7.29 7.13 -9.96
CA ALA A 260 -7.17 7.18 -11.40
C ALA A 260 -5.90 6.47 -11.86
N ILE A 261 -6.01 5.66 -12.89
CA ILE A 261 -4.88 5.01 -13.57
C ILE A 261 -4.98 5.37 -15.05
N ARG A 262 -3.86 5.74 -15.65
CA ARG A 262 -3.79 5.99 -17.09
C ARG A 262 -2.48 5.51 -17.69
N PRO A 263 -2.48 5.00 -18.93
CA PRO A 263 -1.26 4.74 -19.67
C PRO A 263 -0.63 6.06 -20.16
N THR A 264 0.68 6.05 -20.31
CA THR A 264 1.45 7.09 -20.99
C THR A 264 1.90 6.62 -22.37
N ILE A 265 2.33 7.55 -23.22
CA ILE A 265 2.72 7.23 -24.60
C ILE A 265 3.95 6.31 -24.69
N ASP A 266 4.77 6.28 -23.66
CA ASP A 266 5.95 5.39 -23.53
C ASP A 266 5.62 4.01 -22.95
N GLY A 267 4.33 3.67 -22.83
CA GLY A 267 3.86 2.36 -22.37
C GLY A 267 3.86 2.19 -20.84
N LYS A 268 4.25 3.21 -20.07
CA LYS A 268 4.18 3.19 -18.60
C LYS A 268 2.76 3.46 -18.11
N GLN A 269 2.53 3.17 -16.84
CA GLN A 269 1.30 3.53 -16.15
C GLN A 269 1.55 4.70 -15.21
N GLN A 270 0.57 5.57 -15.05
CA GLN A 270 0.53 6.59 -14.01
C GLN A 270 -0.64 6.32 -13.08
N ILE A 271 -0.48 6.63 -11.80
CA ILE A 271 -1.52 6.51 -10.79
C ILE A 271 -1.70 7.84 -10.05
N GLY A 272 -2.94 8.25 -9.85
CA GLY A 272 -3.33 9.36 -8.98
C GLY A 272 -4.26 8.84 -7.90
N ILE A 273 -3.93 9.07 -6.63
CA ILE A 273 -4.75 8.68 -5.49
C ILE A 273 -5.04 9.92 -4.66
N ILE A 274 -6.32 10.19 -4.42
CA ILE A 274 -6.80 11.02 -3.33
C ILE A 274 -7.14 10.05 -2.23
N ASN A 275 -6.33 10.02 -1.16
CA ASN A 275 -6.50 9.10 -0.05
C ASN A 275 -7.66 9.58 0.84
N GLY A 276 -8.47 8.68 1.36
CA GLY A 276 -9.52 9.00 2.32
C GLY A 276 -8.97 9.62 3.61
N ALA A 277 -9.78 9.73 4.64
CA ALA A 277 -9.36 10.19 5.95
C ALA A 277 -9.11 9.01 6.91
N CYS A 278 -8.21 9.19 7.87
CA CYS A 278 -7.84 8.14 8.82
C CYS A 278 -8.24 8.52 10.25
N TYR A 279 -9.54 8.77 10.49
CA TYR A 279 -10.13 9.02 11.81
C TYR A 279 -11.51 8.36 11.95
N ASP A 280 -11.94 8.07 13.18
CA ASP A 280 -13.15 7.31 13.49
C ASP A 280 -14.17 8.18 14.29
N PHE A 281 -14.45 9.37 13.79
CA PHE A 281 -15.47 10.28 14.37
C PHE A 281 -16.12 11.13 13.27
N ASP A 282 -17.26 11.75 13.59
CA ASP A 282 -17.95 12.65 12.68
C ASP A 282 -17.57 14.11 12.89
N GLU A 283 -17.27 14.80 11.79
CA GLU A 283 -16.99 16.22 11.82
C GLU A 283 -18.30 17.03 11.78
N SER A 284 -18.55 17.81 12.82
CA SER A 284 -19.77 18.59 12.94
C SER A 284 -19.97 19.60 11.82
N TYR A 285 -18.88 20.19 11.31
CA TYR A 285 -18.92 21.18 10.23
C TYR A 285 -19.25 20.62 8.85
N LYS A 286 -19.09 19.30 8.65
CA LYS A 286 -19.39 18.64 7.38
C LYS A 286 -20.87 18.34 7.16
N GLY A 287 -21.67 18.43 8.22
CA GLY A 287 -23.04 17.97 8.18
C GLY A 287 -23.16 16.46 7.95
N PHE A 288 -24.40 15.97 7.84
CA PHE A 288 -24.68 14.54 7.82
C PHE A 288 -24.03 13.80 6.63
N VAL A 289 -24.23 14.31 5.41
CA VAL A 289 -23.73 13.66 4.19
C VAL A 289 -22.22 13.78 4.05
N GLY A 290 -21.62 14.86 4.53
CA GLY A 290 -20.19 15.11 4.45
C GLY A 290 -19.33 14.11 5.23
N ASN A 291 -19.94 13.37 6.17
CA ASN A 291 -19.28 12.34 6.97
C ASN A 291 -19.29 10.93 6.32
N TYR A 292 -19.95 10.74 5.17
CA TYR A 292 -19.98 9.48 4.43
C TYR A 292 -18.77 9.30 3.51
N HIS A 293 -17.61 9.75 3.91
CA HIS A 293 -16.36 9.53 3.17
C HIS A 293 -15.68 8.22 3.59
N PHE A 294 -14.76 7.74 2.74
CA PHE A 294 -13.95 6.57 3.06
C PHE A 294 -13.01 6.88 4.24
N ARG A 295 -13.10 6.08 5.29
CA ARG A 295 -12.24 6.12 6.47
C ARG A 295 -11.27 4.94 6.44
N GLY A 296 -9.98 5.22 6.35
CA GLY A 296 -8.98 4.17 6.23
C GLY A 296 -7.62 4.67 5.75
N ALA A 297 -6.82 3.74 5.30
CA ALA A 297 -5.47 3.97 4.79
C ALA A 297 -5.23 3.18 3.50
N THR A 298 -4.11 3.46 2.83
CA THR A 298 -3.74 2.79 1.59
C THR A 298 -2.41 2.07 1.73
N MET A 299 -2.36 0.79 1.34
CA MET A 299 -1.13 0.05 1.12
C MET A 299 -0.82 0.04 -0.38
N LEU A 300 0.38 0.43 -0.74
CA LEU A 300 0.91 0.38 -2.09
C LEU A 300 1.89 -0.78 -2.20
N TYR A 301 1.68 -1.65 -3.16
CA TYR A 301 2.56 -2.77 -3.47
C TYR A 301 3.28 -2.54 -4.78
N GLU A 302 4.41 -3.22 -4.96
CA GLU A 302 5.19 -3.22 -6.19
C GLU A 302 5.56 -1.80 -6.69
N CYS A 303 5.85 -0.89 -5.77
CA CYS A 303 6.15 0.50 -6.11
C CYS A 303 7.40 0.59 -6.99
N ALA A 304 7.25 1.06 -8.22
CA ALA A 304 8.35 1.28 -9.16
C ALA A 304 7.92 2.18 -10.33
N ASP A 305 8.84 2.95 -10.85
CA ASP A 305 8.65 3.73 -12.10
C ASP A 305 7.39 4.58 -12.16
N GLY A 306 6.95 5.11 -11.03
CA GLY A 306 5.77 5.95 -10.93
C GLY A 306 4.45 5.19 -10.89
N PHE A 307 4.46 3.90 -10.63
CA PHE A 307 3.25 3.09 -10.49
C PHE A 307 3.32 2.21 -9.24
N ALA A 308 2.14 1.86 -8.71
CA ALA A 308 1.97 0.91 -7.62
C ALA A 308 0.61 0.23 -7.72
N LEU A 309 0.47 -0.93 -7.09
CA LEU A 309 -0.80 -1.62 -6.92
C LEU A 309 -1.42 -1.22 -5.58
N PRO A 310 -2.49 -0.40 -5.54
CA PRO A 310 -3.08 0.05 -4.29
C PRO A 310 -4.02 -0.99 -3.70
N LYS A 311 -3.99 -1.13 -2.37
CA LYS A 311 -5.00 -1.79 -1.57
C LYS A 311 -5.54 -0.80 -0.55
N PHE A 312 -6.84 -0.54 -0.59
CA PHE A 312 -7.52 0.32 0.37
C PHE A 312 -7.99 -0.50 1.55
N ILE A 313 -7.71 -0.04 2.76
CA ILE A 313 -8.03 -0.73 4.00
C ILE A 313 -8.90 0.20 4.86
N SER A 314 -10.14 -0.18 5.12
CA SER A 314 -11.03 0.60 5.98
C SER A 314 -10.61 0.53 7.45
N LEU A 315 -10.89 1.59 8.20
CA LEU A 315 -10.72 1.58 9.67
C LEU A 315 -11.60 0.52 10.32
N GLU A 316 -12.80 0.29 9.80
CA GLU A 316 -13.69 -0.77 10.28
C GLU A 316 -13.03 -2.14 10.20
N HIS A 317 -12.40 -2.49 9.06
CA HIS A 317 -11.64 -3.73 8.93
C HIS A 317 -10.46 -3.80 9.91
N MET A 318 -9.74 -2.69 10.12
CA MET A 318 -8.65 -2.66 11.09
C MET A 318 -9.17 -2.82 12.52
N LYS A 319 -10.31 -2.19 12.85
CA LYS A 319 -11.01 -2.32 14.13
C LYS A 319 -11.39 -3.77 14.38
N GLU A 320 -12.15 -4.39 13.46
CA GLU A 320 -12.59 -5.77 13.60
C GLU A 320 -11.42 -6.74 13.86
N LYS A 321 -10.30 -6.52 13.19
CA LYS A 321 -9.14 -7.40 13.32
C LYS A 321 -8.30 -7.15 14.57
N TYR A 322 -8.17 -5.91 15.02
CA TYR A 322 -7.17 -5.52 16.03
C TYR A 322 -7.77 -4.89 17.29
N TYR A 323 -9.10 -4.85 17.43
CA TYR A 323 -9.75 -4.24 18.61
C TYR A 323 -9.42 -4.97 19.92
N SER A 324 -9.28 -6.29 19.88
CA SER A 324 -9.16 -7.16 21.06
C SER A 324 -7.72 -7.52 21.45
N GLU A 325 -6.73 -7.01 20.74
CA GLU A 325 -5.32 -7.24 21.02
C GLU A 325 -4.73 -6.06 21.82
#